data_bf1f837dd596fa525a912b54e0788989
#
_entry.id   bf1f837dd596fa525a912b54e0788989
#
_cell.length_a   1.000
_cell.length_b   1.000
_cell.length_c   1.000
_cell.angle_alpha   90.00
_cell.angle_beta   90.00
_cell.angle_gamma   90.00
#
_symmetry.space_group_name_H-M   'P 1'
#
loop_
_entity.id
_entity.type
_entity.pdbx_description
1 polymer ?
#
loop_
_entity_poly.entity_id
_entity_poly.type
_entity_poly.pdbx_seq_one_letter_code
_entity_poly.pdbx_strand_id
1 'polypeptide(L)'
;GGVDGDRDLFGDTLGVLFQLEVDGKPVCVSDDTMQATQCGPIRQNDMQQGEVYDARLEGELTGWHGVRTYRDDLPVTGMNTVPILEHEAFPGKLLQTPNSETVLDFGQNIAGYVEITLIAHTGQKVKLTCGEALDENGNFTQENFQDRNRHKEGGTAQMLELVCKEGKNHFKPSFTIMGFRYA
;
A
#
# COMPACT_ATOMS: atom_id res chain seq x y z
N GLY A 1 2.66 -1.30 -9.61
CA GLY A 1 4.02 -0.85 -9.60
C GLY A 1 4.10 0.65 -9.67
N GLY A 2 4.87 1.26 -8.79
CA GLY A 2 5.16 2.67 -8.85
C GLY A 2 6.27 2.96 -9.85
N VAL A 3 6.29 4.17 -10.34
CA VAL A 3 7.44 4.76 -11.01
C VAL A 3 8.06 5.72 -10.01
N ASP A 4 9.25 5.40 -9.55
CA ASP A 4 10.03 6.24 -8.66
C ASP A 4 11.35 6.53 -9.38
N GLY A 5 11.72 7.80 -9.52
CA GLY A 5 12.86 8.25 -10.32
C GLY A 5 14.19 7.57 -9.99
N ASP A 6 14.32 7.03 -8.77
CA ASP A 6 15.52 6.29 -8.35
C ASP A 6 15.35 4.77 -8.41
N ARG A 7 14.17 4.28 -8.78
CA ARG A 7 13.80 2.86 -8.75
C ARG A 7 13.11 2.39 -10.03
N ASP A 8 13.41 2.97 -11.15
CA ASP A 8 12.86 2.61 -12.49
C ASP A 8 13.09 1.16 -12.89
N LEU A 9 12.88 0.25 -11.96
CA LEU A 9 13.07 -1.18 -12.17
C LEU A 9 12.00 -1.78 -13.10
N PHE A 10 10.87 -1.08 -13.28
CA PHE A 10 9.69 -1.61 -13.96
C PHE A 10 9.20 -0.73 -15.12
N GLY A 11 9.84 0.38 -15.38
CA GLY A 11 9.50 1.31 -16.44
C GLY A 11 9.31 2.75 -15.96
N ASP A 12 9.17 3.65 -16.90
CA ASP A 12 9.07 5.10 -16.71
C ASP A 12 7.66 5.65 -16.94
N THR A 13 6.72 4.78 -17.32
CA THR A 13 5.36 5.16 -17.67
C THR A 13 4.34 4.30 -16.92
N LEU A 14 3.38 4.97 -16.28
CA LEU A 14 2.25 4.30 -15.64
C LEU A 14 1.13 4.10 -16.65
N GLY A 15 0.54 2.91 -16.64
CA GLY A 15 -0.60 2.58 -17.48
C GLY A 15 -1.43 1.46 -16.89
N VAL A 16 -2.66 1.36 -17.37
CA VAL A 16 -3.57 0.26 -17.03
C VAL A 16 -3.99 -0.42 -18.32
N LEU A 17 -3.83 -1.73 -18.37
CA LEU A 17 -4.33 -2.57 -19.44
C LEU A 17 -5.21 -3.65 -18.81
N PHE A 18 -6.47 -3.72 -19.22
CA PHE A 18 -7.36 -4.79 -18.79
C PHE A 18 -8.38 -5.15 -19.86
N GLN A 19 -8.88 -6.38 -19.76
CA GLN A 19 -9.99 -6.88 -20.53
C GLN A 19 -10.86 -7.74 -19.62
N LEU A 20 -12.16 -7.46 -19.62
CA LEU A 20 -13.17 -8.28 -18.96
C LEU A 20 -13.88 -9.11 -20.01
N GLU A 21 -13.93 -10.41 -19.79
CA GLU A 21 -14.62 -11.37 -20.65
C GLU A 21 -15.78 -12.02 -19.89
N VAL A 22 -16.87 -12.23 -20.59
CA VAL A 22 -18.00 -13.05 -20.13
C VAL A 22 -18.25 -14.11 -21.21
N ASP A 23 -18.25 -15.38 -20.81
CA ASP A 23 -18.40 -16.52 -21.72
C ASP A 23 -17.42 -16.48 -22.92
N GLY A 24 -16.17 -16.06 -22.68
CA GLY A 24 -15.12 -15.95 -23.70
C GLY A 24 -15.29 -14.79 -24.68
N LYS A 25 -16.15 -13.84 -24.37
CA LYS A 25 -16.35 -12.62 -25.19
C LYS A 25 -15.94 -11.39 -24.41
N PRO A 26 -15.12 -10.50 -24.98
CA PRO A 26 -14.80 -9.23 -24.36
C PRO A 26 -16.05 -8.38 -24.20
N VAL A 27 -16.32 -7.91 -22.98
CA VAL A 27 -17.44 -7.02 -22.66
C VAL A 27 -16.99 -5.63 -22.20
N CYS A 28 -15.74 -5.53 -21.76
CA CYS A 28 -15.11 -4.27 -21.38
C CYS A 28 -13.60 -4.36 -21.59
N VAL A 29 -13.02 -3.33 -22.17
CA VAL A 29 -11.57 -3.20 -22.38
C VAL A 29 -11.11 -1.82 -21.95
N SER A 30 -9.82 -1.69 -21.64
CA SER A 30 -9.23 -0.37 -21.41
C SER A 30 -9.02 0.34 -22.75
N ASP A 31 -9.77 1.42 -22.98
CA ASP A 31 -9.72 2.22 -24.20
C ASP A 31 -9.90 3.72 -23.91
N ASP A 32 -10.05 4.53 -24.96
CA ASP A 32 -10.22 5.98 -24.89
C ASP A 32 -11.58 6.46 -24.35
N THR A 33 -12.52 5.55 -24.17
CA THR A 33 -13.81 5.86 -23.52
C THR A 33 -13.71 5.92 -22.00
N MET A 34 -12.61 5.46 -21.43
CA MET A 34 -12.39 5.45 -20.00
C MET A 34 -12.14 6.85 -19.44
N GLN A 35 -12.42 6.98 -18.16
CA GLN A 35 -12.10 8.17 -17.39
C GLN A 35 -11.29 7.80 -16.15
N ALA A 36 -10.45 8.72 -15.73
CA ALA A 36 -9.65 8.60 -14.52
C ALA A 36 -9.79 9.84 -13.65
N THR A 37 -9.61 9.68 -12.36
CA THR A 37 -9.56 10.78 -11.41
C THR A 37 -8.40 10.63 -10.45
N GLN A 38 -7.86 11.76 -9.98
CA GLN A 38 -6.86 11.83 -8.91
C GLN A 38 -7.46 12.29 -7.58
N CYS A 39 -8.79 12.40 -7.48
CA CYS A 39 -9.49 12.91 -6.30
C CYS A 39 -9.86 11.81 -5.29
N GLY A 40 -9.40 10.59 -5.49
CA GLY A 40 -9.67 9.47 -4.57
C GLY A 40 -8.87 9.51 -3.26
N PRO A 41 -9.23 8.68 -2.28
CA PRO A 41 -8.60 8.65 -0.97
C PRO A 41 -7.17 8.11 -0.95
N ILE A 42 -6.78 7.25 -1.89
CA ILE A 42 -5.40 6.75 -1.99
C ILE A 42 -4.53 7.86 -2.58
N ARG A 43 -3.64 8.44 -1.76
CA ARG A 43 -2.82 9.58 -2.15
C ARG A 43 -1.43 9.17 -2.63
N GLN A 44 -0.93 8.07 -2.10
CA GLN A 44 0.31 7.44 -2.50
C GLN A 44 0.15 5.94 -2.35
N ASN A 45 0.74 5.20 -3.26
CA ASN A 45 0.79 3.75 -3.18
C ASN A 45 2.05 3.22 -3.85
N ASP A 46 2.74 2.36 -3.13
CA ASP A 46 3.90 1.61 -3.62
C ASP A 46 4.01 0.31 -2.83
N MET A 47 4.31 -0.80 -3.52
CA MET A 47 4.38 -2.12 -2.88
C MET A 47 5.42 -2.22 -1.77
N GLN A 48 6.51 -1.44 -1.85
CA GLN A 48 7.61 -1.47 -0.89
C GLN A 48 7.56 -0.29 0.09
N GLN A 49 7.14 0.89 -0.39
CA GLN A 49 7.07 2.09 0.45
C GLN A 49 5.82 2.09 1.33
N GLY A 50 4.74 1.55 0.81
CA GLY A 50 3.47 1.48 1.50
C GLY A 50 2.38 2.38 0.92
N GLU A 51 1.42 2.78 1.73
CA GLU A 51 0.23 3.49 1.28
C GLU A 51 -0.06 4.72 2.15
N VAL A 52 -0.42 5.83 1.51
CA VAL A 52 -0.97 7.02 2.16
C VAL A 52 -2.43 7.15 1.77
N TYR A 53 -3.30 7.14 2.76
CA TYR A 53 -4.74 7.17 2.60
C TYR A 53 -5.36 8.37 3.32
N ASP A 54 -6.21 9.13 2.64
CA ASP A 54 -6.94 10.25 3.22
C ASP A 54 -8.43 9.93 3.31
N ALA A 55 -8.89 9.52 4.49
CA ALA A 55 -10.27 9.14 4.73
C ALA A 55 -11.27 10.31 4.55
N ARG A 56 -10.80 11.55 4.54
CA ARG A 56 -11.64 12.73 4.29
C ARG A 56 -12.11 12.82 2.83
N LEU A 57 -11.44 12.08 1.94
CA LEU A 57 -11.75 12.02 0.50
C LEU A 57 -12.61 10.80 0.13
N GLU A 58 -13.08 10.06 1.13
CA GLU A 58 -14.07 9.00 0.90
C GLU A 58 -15.40 9.60 0.44
N GLY A 59 -16.13 8.85 -0.39
CA GLY A 59 -17.44 9.24 -0.90
C GLY A 59 -17.48 9.27 -2.42
N GLU A 60 -18.32 10.13 -2.99
CA GLU A 60 -18.45 10.27 -4.43
C GLU A 60 -17.18 10.88 -5.04
N LEU A 61 -16.59 10.17 -5.99
CA LEU A 61 -15.41 10.63 -6.70
C LEU A 61 -15.79 11.70 -7.74
N THR A 62 -15.01 12.76 -7.76
CA THR A 62 -15.17 13.90 -8.68
C THR A 62 -13.92 14.09 -9.54
N GLY A 63 -13.92 15.10 -10.42
CA GLY A 63 -12.74 15.45 -11.20
C GLY A 63 -12.36 14.39 -12.23
N TRP A 64 -13.32 13.76 -12.85
CA TRP A 64 -13.12 12.78 -13.90
C TRP A 64 -12.61 13.43 -15.19
N HIS A 65 -11.59 12.85 -15.79
CA HIS A 65 -10.99 13.28 -17.04
C HIS A 65 -10.82 12.10 -17.98
N GLY A 66 -10.92 12.35 -19.28
CA GLY A 66 -10.60 11.36 -20.30
C GLY A 66 -9.14 10.90 -20.16
N VAL A 67 -8.90 9.64 -20.47
CA VAL A 67 -7.59 9.05 -20.42
C VAL A 67 -6.82 9.27 -21.72
N ARG A 68 -5.50 9.21 -21.65
CA ARG A 68 -4.63 9.12 -22.82
C ARG A 68 -4.35 7.65 -23.10
N THR A 69 -4.68 7.19 -24.30
CA THR A 69 -4.30 5.86 -24.75
C THR A 69 -2.94 5.91 -25.45
N TYR A 70 -2.19 4.85 -25.31
CA TYR A 70 -0.99 4.59 -26.11
C TYR A 70 -0.98 3.11 -26.50
N ARG A 71 -0.34 2.82 -27.60
CA ARG A 71 -0.22 1.46 -28.08
C ARG A 71 1.03 0.85 -27.46
N ASP A 72 0.84 -0.32 -26.89
CA ASP A 72 1.93 -1.15 -26.41
C ASP A 72 1.81 -2.53 -27.08
N ASP A 73 2.90 -3.02 -27.64
CA ASP A 73 2.96 -4.33 -28.29
C ASP A 73 3.35 -5.45 -27.29
N LEU A 74 3.24 -5.20 -25.98
CA LEU A 74 3.49 -6.22 -24.97
C LEU A 74 2.51 -7.39 -25.10
N PRO A 75 3.02 -8.63 -25.13
CA PRO A 75 2.15 -9.80 -25.15
C PRO A 75 1.44 -9.92 -23.81
N VAL A 76 0.13 -9.78 -23.81
CA VAL A 76 -0.71 -9.98 -22.63
C VAL A 76 -1.09 -11.46 -22.57
N THR A 77 -0.77 -12.10 -21.45
CA THR A 77 -1.14 -13.49 -21.18
C THR A 77 -1.96 -13.56 -19.88
N GLY A 78 -2.80 -14.56 -19.77
CA GLY A 78 -3.52 -14.80 -18.52
C GLY A 78 -2.54 -15.00 -17.34
N MET A 79 -2.94 -14.55 -16.15
CA MET A 79 -2.16 -14.75 -14.94
C MET A 79 -1.98 -16.25 -14.68
N ASN A 80 -0.73 -16.68 -14.56
CA ASN A 80 -0.34 -18.08 -14.36
C ASN A 80 0.16 -18.38 -12.93
N THR A 81 0.00 -17.42 -12.02
CA THR A 81 0.39 -17.55 -10.61
C THR A 81 -0.83 -17.82 -9.75
N VAL A 82 -0.61 -18.40 -8.55
CA VAL A 82 -1.66 -18.50 -7.55
C VAL A 82 -2.07 -17.10 -7.07
N PRO A 83 -3.37 -16.88 -6.82
CA PRO A 83 -3.83 -15.58 -6.33
C PRO A 83 -3.30 -15.34 -4.91
N ILE A 84 -3.03 -14.06 -4.61
CA ILE A 84 -2.74 -13.62 -3.25
C ILE A 84 -4.08 -13.53 -2.51
N LEU A 85 -4.20 -14.29 -1.44
CA LEU A 85 -5.42 -14.37 -0.64
C LEU A 85 -5.12 -14.07 0.83
N GLU A 86 -6.12 -13.54 1.52
CA GLU A 86 -6.09 -13.43 2.98
C GLU A 86 -6.42 -14.79 3.59
N HIS A 87 -5.48 -15.36 4.34
CA HIS A 87 -5.64 -16.68 4.94
C HIS A 87 -5.97 -16.61 6.42
N GLU A 88 -5.35 -15.66 7.13
CA GLU A 88 -5.43 -15.59 8.59
C GLU A 88 -5.24 -14.15 9.07
N ALA A 89 -5.90 -13.79 10.17
CA ALA A 89 -5.73 -12.52 10.84
C ALA A 89 -5.09 -12.72 12.22
N PHE A 90 -4.03 -11.98 12.49
CA PHE A 90 -3.29 -12.01 13.76
C PHE A 90 -3.58 -10.75 14.57
N PRO A 91 -4.08 -10.86 15.80
CA PRO A 91 -4.27 -9.69 16.65
C PRO A 91 -2.92 -9.12 17.10
N GLY A 92 -2.70 -7.84 16.86
CA GLY A 92 -1.53 -7.13 17.39
C GLY A 92 -1.64 -6.94 18.91
N LYS A 93 -0.60 -7.31 19.64
CA LYS A 93 -0.47 -7.08 21.09
C LYS A 93 0.38 -5.85 21.33
N LEU A 94 -0.14 -4.92 22.14
CA LEU A 94 0.62 -3.72 22.50
C LEU A 94 1.88 -4.11 23.30
N LEU A 95 3.00 -3.57 22.83
CA LEU A 95 4.31 -3.66 23.47
C LEU A 95 4.86 -2.24 23.63
N GLN A 96 5.29 -1.90 24.84
CA GLN A 96 6.05 -0.67 25.09
C GLN A 96 7.54 -0.98 25.06
N THR A 97 8.27 -0.34 24.18
CA THR A 97 9.71 -0.52 24.08
C THR A 97 10.47 0.31 25.14
N PRO A 98 11.76 0.00 25.41
CA PRO A 98 12.58 0.82 26.30
C PRO A 98 12.69 2.30 25.88
N ASN A 99 12.62 2.59 24.57
CA ASN A 99 12.57 3.96 24.05
C ASN A 99 11.17 4.60 24.12
N SER A 100 10.21 3.96 24.81
CA SER A 100 8.84 4.43 24.95
C SER A 100 8.06 4.48 23.62
N GLU A 101 8.47 3.68 22.64
CA GLU A 101 7.71 3.50 21.40
C GLU A 101 6.50 2.61 21.65
N THR A 102 5.38 2.90 21.02
CA THR A 102 4.21 2.04 21.02
C THR A 102 4.29 1.10 19.82
N VAL A 103 4.43 -0.18 20.08
CA VAL A 103 4.59 -1.22 19.08
C VAL A 103 3.48 -2.25 19.18
N LEU A 104 3.01 -2.74 18.06
CA LEU A 104 2.12 -3.90 17.94
C LEU A 104 2.98 -5.13 17.61
N ASP A 105 2.99 -6.16 18.44
CA ASP A 105 3.60 -7.47 18.18
C ASP A 105 2.52 -8.44 17.70
N PHE A 106 2.66 -8.95 16.49
CA PHE A 106 1.77 -9.95 15.89
C PHE A 106 2.16 -11.39 16.19
N GLY A 107 3.22 -11.60 16.99
CA GLY A 107 3.65 -12.89 17.50
C GLY A 107 4.52 -13.72 16.56
N GLN A 108 4.44 -13.46 15.27
CA GLN A 108 5.27 -14.12 14.24
C GLN A 108 5.51 -13.19 13.07
N ASN A 109 6.54 -13.47 12.27
CA ASN A 109 6.76 -12.76 11.01
C ASN A 109 5.74 -13.23 9.97
N ILE A 110 5.08 -12.28 9.32
CA ILE A 110 4.01 -12.51 8.35
C ILE A 110 4.27 -11.75 7.06
N ALA A 111 3.76 -12.26 5.95
CA ALA A 111 3.59 -11.50 4.71
C ALA A 111 2.14 -11.02 4.66
N GLY A 112 1.92 -9.72 4.76
CA GLY A 112 0.57 -9.19 4.88
C GLY A 112 0.54 -7.66 5.03
N TYR A 113 -0.45 -7.17 5.73
CA TYR A 113 -0.63 -5.75 6.02
C TYR A 113 -1.36 -5.57 7.35
N VAL A 114 -1.27 -4.36 7.90
CA VAL A 114 -1.99 -3.99 9.11
C VAL A 114 -3.35 -3.44 8.73
N GLU A 115 -4.41 -4.00 9.32
CA GLU A 115 -5.76 -3.45 9.30
C GLU A 115 -6.03 -2.78 10.64
N ILE A 116 -6.53 -1.54 10.61
CA ILE A 116 -6.77 -0.76 11.83
C ILE A 116 -8.15 -0.12 11.83
N THR A 117 -8.80 -0.16 12.99
CA THR A 117 -10.04 0.59 13.27
C THR A 117 -9.82 1.46 14.49
N LEU A 118 -10.13 2.75 14.37
CA LEU A 118 -9.97 3.72 15.46
C LEU A 118 -11.03 4.83 15.41
N ILE A 119 -11.18 5.53 16.52
CA ILE A 119 -11.94 6.79 16.59
C ILE A 119 -10.93 7.94 16.56
N ALA A 120 -11.14 8.91 15.69
CA ALA A 120 -10.22 10.01 15.48
C ALA A 120 -10.94 11.32 15.16
N HIS A 121 -10.20 12.41 15.18
CA HIS A 121 -10.66 13.72 14.72
C HIS A 121 -10.24 13.96 13.27
N THR A 122 -10.98 14.80 12.57
CA THR A 122 -10.67 15.20 11.20
C THR A 122 -9.23 15.73 11.07
N GLY A 123 -8.47 15.15 10.15
CA GLY A 123 -7.09 15.52 9.88
C GLY A 123 -6.06 14.92 10.84
N GLN A 124 -6.48 14.18 11.86
CA GLN A 124 -5.55 13.41 12.68
C GLN A 124 -4.81 12.40 11.81
N LYS A 125 -3.48 12.32 11.96
CA LYS A 125 -2.65 11.39 11.25
C LYS A 125 -2.28 10.21 12.13
N VAL A 126 -2.42 9.01 11.57
CA VAL A 126 -1.92 7.76 12.15
C VAL A 126 -0.91 7.18 11.19
N LYS A 127 0.31 6.98 11.66
CA LYS A 127 1.40 6.40 10.89
C LYS A 127 1.80 5.08 11.53
N LEU A 128 1.80 4.03 10.73
CA LEU A 128 2.31 2.71 11.09
C LEU A 128 3.55 2.43 10.24
N THR A 129 4.61 1.98 10.90
CA THR A 129 5.84 1.53 10.24
C THR A 129 6.04 0.06 10.56
N CYS A 130 6.16 -0.78 9.54
CA CYS A 130 6.27 -2.22 9.71
C CYS A 130 7.74 -2.67 9.71
N GLY A 131 8.08 -3.63 10.57
CA GLY A 131 9.41 -4.18 10.71
C GLY A 131 9.40 -5.63 11.20
N GLU A 132 10.48 -6.35 10.95
CA GLU A 132 10.56 -7.78 11.25
C GLU A 132 11.14 -8.08 12.62
N ALA A 133 11.90 -7.17 13.20
CA ALA A 133 12.67 -7.40 14.41
C ALA A 133 12.66 -6.20 15.37
N LEU A 134 13.02 -6.45 16.59
CA LEU A 134 13.51 -5.45 17.53
C LEU A 134 15.04 -5.48 17.53
N ASP A 135 15.68 -4.38 17.88
CA ASP A 135 17.12 -4.31 18.07
C ASP A 135 17.56 -5.09 19.32
N GLU A 136 18.88 -5.14 19.58
CA GLU A 136 19.46 -5.82 20.74
C GLU A 136 19.02 -5.26 22.09
N ASN A 137 18.48 -4.02 22.10
CA ASN A 137 17.97 -3.34 23.27
C ASN A 137 16.43 -3.48 23.40
N GLY A 138 15.78 -4.18 22.47
CA GLY A 138 14.33 -4.38 22.46
C GLY A 138 13.54 -3.21 21.88
N ASN A 139 14.14 -2.30 21.11
CA ASN A 139 13.47 -1.21 20.44
C ASN A 139 13.11 -1.59 19.00
N PHE A 140 12.13 -0.91 18.42
CA PHE A 140 11.72 -1.14 17.04
C PHE A 140 12.87 -0.77 16.07
N THR A 141 13.11 -1.62 15.08
CA THR A 141 14.11 -1.38 14.04
C THR A 141 13.67 -1.86 12.66
N GLN A 142 14.18 -1.21 11.64
CA GLN A 142 14.07 -1.60 10.24
C GLN A 142 15.43 -1.84 9.59
N GLU A 143 16.51 -1.87 10.37
CA GLU A 143 17.88 -1.96 9.85
C GLU A 143 18.15 -3.23 9.04
N ASN A 144 17.45 -4.32 9.37
CA ASN A 144 17.64 -5.62 8.73
C ASN A 144 17.27 -5.65 7.23
N PHE A 145 16.44 -4.73 6.76
CA PHE A 145 16.05 -4.66 5.34
C PHE A 145 16.35 -3.31 4.67
N GLN A 146 17.06 -2.42 5.36
CA GLN A 146 17.57 -1.20 4.74
C GLN A 146 18.83 -1.48 3.92
N ASP A 147 18.83 -1.06 2.67
CA ASP A 147 20.02 -1.09 1.85
C ASP A 147 21.01 -0.01 2.34
N ARG A 148 22.08 -0.43 2.98
CA ARG A 148 23.11 0.47 3.53
C ARG A 148 23.76 1.37 2.47
N ASN A 149 23.71 1.00 1.21
CA ASN A 149 24.23 1.81 0.10
C ASN A 149 23.24 2.88 -0.34
N ARG A 150 21.96 2.73 0.01
CA ARG A 150 20.87 3.65 -0.31
C ARG A 150 20.42 4.52 0.85
N HIS A 151 21.04 4.40 2.01
CA HIS A 151 20.71 5.19 3.22
C HIS A 151 20.70 6.71 3.03
N LYS A 152 21.33 7.23 2.00
CA LYS A 152 21.29 8.67 1.70
C LYS A 152 19.99 9.13 1.05
N GLU A 153 19.15 8.21 0.56
CA GLU A 153 17.98 8.51 -0.29
C GLU A 153 16.66 7.90 0.23
N GLY A 154 16.62 7.47 1.49
CA GLY A 154 15.41 6.90 2.09
C GLY A 154 15.19 5.44 1.65
N GLY A 155 15.57 4.49 2.48
CA GLY A 155 15.30 3.06 2.30
C GLY A 155 13.81 2.74 2.18
N THR A 156 13.48 1.47 2.12
CA THR A 156 12.09 0.98 2.10
C THR A 156 11.37 1.42 3.36
N ALA A 157 10.32 2.22 3.22
CA ALA A 157 9.62 2.77 4.37
C ALA A 157 8.71 1.76 5.06
N GLN A 158 8.13 0.83 4.29
CA GLN A 158 7.11 -0.11 4.77
C GLN A 158 6.08 0.59 5.69
N MET A 159 5.50 1.68 5.18
CA MET A 159 4.75 2.62 5.98
C MET A 159 3.29 2.68 5.52
N LEU A 160 2.38 2.74 6.46
CA LEU A 160 0.97 3.07 6.22
C LEU A 160 0.68 4.40 6.94
N GLU A 161 0.16 5.38 6.21
CA GLU A 161 -0.29 6.65 6.78
C GLU A 161 -1.78 6.85 6.49
N LEU A 162 -2.56 7.02 7.54
CA LEU A 162 -3.97 7.35 7.48
C LEU A 162 -4.17 8.81 7.93
N VAL A 163 -4.76 9.62 7.06
CA VAL A 163 -5.34 10.93 7.46
C VAL A 163 -6.81 10.71 7.76
N CYS A 164 -7.18 10.84 9.04
CA CYS A 164 -8.50 10.46 9.52
C CYS A 164 -9.59 11.49 9.17
N LYS A 165 -10.81 11.00 8.99
CA LYS A 165 -12.04 11.80 9.09
C LYS A 165 -12.56 11.80 10.51
N GLU A 166 -13.58 12.62 10.80
CA GLU A 166 -14.22 12.67 12.11
C GLU A 166 -14.92 11.35 12.44
N GLY A 167 -14.73 10.87 13.68
CA GLY A 167 -15.37 9.67 14.21
C GLY A 167 -14.65 8.38 13.84
N LYS A 168 -15.40 7.34 13.50
CA LYS A 168 -14.87 6.01 13.22
C LYS A 168 -14.15 5.97 11.87
N ASN A 169 -12.92 5.54 11.91
CA ASN A 169 -12.08 5.25 10.75
C ASN A 169 -11.77 3.76 10.68
N HIS A 170 -11.77 3.22 9.49
CA HIS A 170 -11.31 1.87 9.19
C HIS A 170 -10.36 1.95 8.01
N PHE A 171 -9.17 1.45 8.18
CA PHE A 171 -8.14 1.46 7.15
C PHE A 171 -7.59 0.07 6.93
N LYS A 172 -7.60 -0.33 5.69
CA LYS A 172 -7.03 -1.56 5.16
C LYS A 172 -6.35 -1.19 3.83
N PRO A 173 -5.02 -1.32 3.71
CA PRO A 173 -4.34 -0.95 2.47
C PRO A 173 -4.78 -1.85 1.31
N SER A 174 -4.81 -1.29 0.10
CA SER A 174 -5.35 -1.97 -1.07
C SER A 174 -4.28 -2.61 -1.96
N PHE A 175 -3.08 -2.03 -1.99
CA PHE A 175 -2.08 -2.39 -3.00
C PHE A 175 -0.68 -2.62 -2.44
N THR A 176 -0.53 -2.80 -1.13
CA THR A 176 0.75 -3.06 -0.50
C THR A 176 0.72 -4.33 0.32
N ILE A 177 1.82 -5.07 0.28
CA ILE A 177 2.06 -6.25 1.12
C ILE A 177 3.46 -6.11 1.67
N MET A 178 3.61 -6.30 2.97
CA MET A 178 4.84 -6.11 3.71
C MET A 178 5.24 -7.39 4.43
N GLY A 179 6.54 -7.60 4.63
CA GLY A 179 7.07 -8.60 5.55
C GLY A 179 7.28 -7.97 6.92
N PHE A 180 6.60 -8.44 7.97
CA PHE A 180 6.76 -7.85 9.29
C PHE A 180 6.26 -8.76 10.41
N ARG A 181 6.73 -8.51 11.62
CA ARG A 181 6.17 -9.00 12.87
C ARG A 181 5.67 -7.85 13.75
N TYR A 182 6.31 -6.69 13.63
CA TYR A 182 6.05 -5.52 14.47
C TYR A 182 5.56 -4.34 13.63
N ALA A 183 4.71 -3.53 14.22
CA ALA A 183 4.28 -2.28 13.62
C ALA A 183 4.20 -1.17 14.69
#